data_424761b8f1145e24fe81a8951cf76a5a
#
_entry.id   424761b8f1145e24fe81a8951cf76a5a
#
_cell.length_a   1.000
_cell.length_b   1.000
_cell.length_c   1.000
_cell.angle_alpha   90.00
_cell.angle_beta   90.00
_cell.angle_gamma   90.00
#
_symmetry.space_group_name_H-M   'P 1'
#
loop_
_entity.id
_entity.type
_entity.pdbx_description
1 polymer ?
#
loop_
_entity_poly.entity_id
_entity_poly.type
_entity_poly.pdbx_seq_one_letter_code
_entity_poly.pdbx_strand_id
1 'polypeptide(L)'
;MVFFERGAFLLCGAVTVDYMFFGRGLGNLSAALQYDKGMQFSKEETLLNLGVLCLVGIALYLIAVFLRKYLASAVLVCVAALLCMGGFNLFGIFRSVSEIQTIGDTNSPHITLDASGKNVIVLMLDRAMNLYLPYIFNEKPQLREKLAGFTVYENVLSYGQNTNFCTPALFGGYEYTPAKLNARRSERLAQKQNEALRVMPVLFGKNEYQVTVFDPSYAGYQWIPDLSIYDGDKNVSAYNLKGTLTDPEMKKQLTVNNRRNFFCFSVMKSAPLLLQRALYDGGGYNSGSGEVVGYGWQDVKNLYQATGISAAFMNSYETLKSLSSLTRVTNNGQNQFLMMTNDTTHDAMLLQEGEDYTPAQVVDNRDYEAQHADRFFLDGKQLKFKTEAAMANYQANVAALLRLGEWFDTLRAQGVYDNTRIILVSDHGFNYKQRDDMLLSDGLDIAGFYPILMVKDFGSTEFRTDERFMTNADVPALAMDGLIENPVNPFTGNPINSDDKTAHDQYVILSWDWSTVKNNGNTFLPGRWYAVHDDVRLRRNWNLVAKDAVLDEEP
;
A
#
# COMPACT_ATOMS: atom_id res chain seq x y z
N MET A 1 31.86 -44.01 -2.12
CA MET A 1 30.42 -44.24 -2.11
C MET A 1 29.85 -44.23 -0.70
N VAL A 2 30.22 -45.14 0.23
CA VAL A 2 29.66 -45.21 1.60
C VAL A 2 29.79 -43.89 2.42
N PHE A 3 30.88 -43.17 2.32
CA PHE A 3 31.07 -41.89 3.00
C PHE A 3 30.10 -40.82 2.46
N PHE A 4 29.90 -40.78 1.17
CA PHE A 4 29.00 -39.81 0.53
C PHE A 4 27.54 -40.09 0.93
N GLU A 5 27.11 -41.38 0.90
CA GLU A 5 25.76 -41.78 1.31
C GLU A 5 25.44 -41.39 2.75
N ARG A 6 26.39 -41.67 3.68
CA ARG A 6 26.24 -41.31 5.09
C ARG A 6 26.21 -39.78 5.28
N GLY A 7 27.12 -39.05 4.62
CA GLY A 7 27.16 -37.60 4.68
C GLY A 7 25.86 -36.96 4.15
N ALA A 8 25.35 -37.44 3.03
CA ALA A 8 24.09 -36.94 2.47
C ALA A 8 22.90 -37.22 3.42
N PHE A 9 22.83 -38.41 4.02
CA PHE A 9 21.79 -38.77 4.98
C PHE A 9 21.80 -37.88 6.23
N LEU A 10 22.97 -37.62 6.80
CA LEU A 10 23.15 -36.73 7.94
C LEU A 10 22.73 -35.32 7.59
N LEU A 11 23.17 -34.80 6.44
CA LEU A 11 22.82 -33.46 5.97
C LEU A 11 21.31 -33.31 5.76
N CYS A 12 20.68 -34.24 5.07
CA CYS A 12 19.24 -34.20 4.83
C CYS A 12 18.43 -34.23 6.14
N GLY A 13 18.84 -35.02 7.12
CA GLY A 13 18.19 -35.06 8.42
C GLY A 13 18.36 -33.77 9.20
N ALA A 14 19.57 -33.20 9.24
CA ALA A 14 19.84 -31.91 9.88
C ALA A 14 19.03 -30.77 9.26
N VAL A 15 19.04 -30.67 7.93
CA VAL A 15 18.27 -29.68 7.15
C VAL A 15 16.77 -29.79 7.42
N THR A 16 16.24 -31.03 7.47
CA THR A 16 14.82 -31.26 7.74
C THR A 16 14.44 -30.79 9.15
N VAL A 17 15.27 -31.08 10.14
CA VAL A 17 15.03 -30.69 11.54
C VAL A 17 15.09 -29.17 11.68
N ASP A 18 16.08 -28.51 11.10
CA ASP A 18 16.17 -27.07 11.12
C ASP A 18 14.95 -26.41 10.48
N TYR A 19 14.60 -26.81 9.28
CA TYR A 19 13.45 -26.24 8.57
C TYR A 19 12.14 -26.42 9.33
N MET A 20 11.91 -27.58 9.94
CA MET A 20 10.64 -27.88 10.60
C MET A 20 10.50 -27.29 12.00
N PHE A 21 11.56 -27.14 12.76
CA PHE A 21 11.47 -26.85 14.20
C PHE A 21 12.12 -25.55 14.61
N PHE A 22 13.02 -24.97 13.83
CA PHE A 22 13.77 -23.79 14.17
C PHE A 22 13.48 -22.59 13.25
N GLY A 23 13.95 -21.41 13.65
CA GLY A 23 13.81 -20.18 12.87
C GLY A 23 12.37 -19.71 12.70
N ARG A 24 11.57 -19.84 13.77
CA ARG A 24 10.18 -19.34 13.83
C ARG A 24 10.12 -18.02 14.61
N GLY A 25 9.02 -17.29 14.47
CA GLY A 25 8.80 -16.05 15.24
C GLY A 25 9.50 -14.82 14.68
N LEU A 26 9.96 -14.86 13.43
CA LEU A 26 10.63 -13.75 12.74
C LEU A 26 9.67 -12.65 12.25
N GLY A 27 8.39 -12.76 12.55
CA GLY A 27 7.35 -11.86 12.08
C GLY A 27 6.80 -12.24 10.71
N ASN A 28 6.24 -11.25 10.01
CA ASN A 28 5.67 -11.47 8.70
C ASN A 28 6.75 -11.49 7.62
N LEU A 29 6.53 -12.31 6.61
CA LEU A 29 7.36 -12.36 5.43
C LEU A 29 6.75 -11.46 4.35
N SER A 30 7.51 -10.48 3.87
CA SER A 30 7.09 -9.63 2.75
C SER A 30 7.09 -10.39 1.43
N ALA A 31 6.46 -9.81 0.40
CA ALA A 31 6.53 -10.33 -0.97
C ALA A 31 7.97 -10.39 -1.53
N ALA A 32 8.88 -9.60 -0.96
CA ALA A 32 10.31 -9.63 -1.26
C ALA A 32 11.09 -10.66 -0.42
N LEU A 33 10.40 -11.58 0.28
CA LEU A 33 11.00 -12.59 1.16
C LEU A 33 11.86 -12.02 2.30
N GLN A 34 11.47 -10.84 2.79
CA GLN A 34 12.12 -10.18 3.94
C GLN A 34 11.21 -10.23 5.15
N TYR A 35 11.79 -10.48 6.32
CA TYR A 35 11.05 -10.48 7.57
C TYR A 35 10.98 -9.09 8.19
N ASP A 36 9.82 -8.70 8.68
CA ASP A 36 9.57 -7.38 9.30
C ASP A 36 10.37 -7.17 10.60
N LYS A 37 10.65 -8.24 11.35
CA LYS A 37 11.42 -8.17 12.61
C LYS A 37 12.93 -8.36 12.41
N GLY A 38 13.38 -8.58 11.19
CA GLY A 38 14.74 -9.01 10.94
C GLY A 38 15.06 -10.39 11.54
N MET A 39 16.28 -10.86 11.35
CA MET A 39 16.67 -12.19 11.78
C MET A 39 17.52 -12.10 13.05
N GLN A 40 16.91 -12.28 14.20
CA GLN A 40 17.56 -12.29 15.50
C GLN A 40 17.14 -13.52 16.29
N PHE A 41 18.14 -14.27 16.79
CA PHE A 41 17.94 -15.45 17.63
C PHE A 41 18.63 -15.21 18.98
N SER A 42 18.02 -15.71 20.06
CA SER A 42 18.66 -15.69 21.38
C SER A 42 19.84 -16.66 21.44
N LYS A 43 20.73 -16.47 22.42
CA LYS A 43 21.84 -17.40 22.64
C LYS A 43 21.32 -18.78 23.02
N GLU A 44 20.24 -18.84 23.81
CA GLU A 44 19.59 -20.05 24.26
C GLU A 44 19.01 -20.84 23.09
N GLU A 45 18.32 -20.18 22.17
CA GLU A 45 17.78 -20.80 20.94
C GLU A 45 18.90 -21.34 20.06
N THR A 46 19.97 -20.58 19.89
CA THR A 46 21.13 -20.99 19.08
C THR A 46 21.83 -22.20 19.69
N LEU A 47 22.02 -22.24 21.01
CA LEU A 47 22.63 -23.38 21.72
C LEU A 47 21.72 -24.60 21.68
N LEU A 48 20.40 -24.41 21.85
CA LEU A 48 19.42 -25.49 21.74
C LEU A 48 19.44 -26.09 20.31
N ASN A 49 19.46 -25.25 19.30
CA ASN A 49 19.54 -25.70 17.90
C ASN A 49 20.81 -26.54 17.66
N LEU A 50 21.99 -26.06 18.06
CA LEU A 50 23.24 -26.80 17.92
C LEU A 50 23.22 -28.13 18.68
N GLY A 51 22.67 -28.13 19.90
CA GLY A 51 22.52 -29.34 20.71
C GLY A 51 21.63 -30.36 20.06
N VAL A 52 20.47 -29.95 19.55
CA VAL A 52 19.52 -30.83 18.83
C VAL A 52 20.16 -31.36 17.55
N LEU A 53 20.83 -30.53 16.75
CA LEU A 53 21.50 -30.96 15.54
C LEU A 53 22.62 -31.97 15.82
N CYS A 54 23.38 -31.79 16.89
CA CYS A 54 24.39 -32.80 17.32
C CYS A 54 23.74 -34.11 17.70
N LEU A 55 22.67 -34.11 18.49
CA LEU A 55 21.92 -35.30 18.89
C LEU A 55 21.33 -36.02 17.69
N VAL A 56 20.69 -35.30 16.78
CA VAL A 56 20.13 -35.82 15.54
C VAL A 56 21.26 -36.41 14.67
N GLY A 57 22.37 -35.68 14.53
CA GLY A 57 23.52 -36.15 13.78
C GLY A 57 24.09 -37.48 14.33
N ILE A 58 24.23 -37.59 15.66
CA ILE A 58 24.67 -38.84 16.30
C ILE A 58 23.66 -39.97 16.05
N ALA A 59 22.38 -39.71 16.27
CA ALA A 59 21.32 -40.72 16.05
C ALA A 59 21.31 -41.21 14.60
N LEU A 60 21.34 -40.31 13.63
CA LEU A 60 21.37 -40.64 12.20
C LEU A 60 22.66 -41.38 11.82
N TYR A 61 23.80 -41.01 12.41
CA TYR A 61 25.06 -41.71 12.21
C TYR A 61 24.96 -43.15 12.73
N LEU A 62 24.45 -43.36 13.93
CA LEU A 62 24.24 -44.69 14.50
C LEU A 62 23.29 -45.53 13.63
N ILE A 63 22.20 -44.95 13.16
CA ILE A 63 21.29 -45.59 12.21
C ILE A 63 22.03 -45.98 10.92
N ALA A 64 22.81 -45.08 10.36
CA ALA A 64 23.56 -45.34 9.12
C ALA A 64 24.65 -46.41 9.27
N VAL A 65 25.15 -46.61 10.48
CA VAL A 65 26.16 -47.66 10.76
C VAL A 65 25.51 -49.00 11.12
N PHE A 66 24.60 -49.00 12.09
CA PHE A 66 24.06 -50.27 12.67
C PHE A 66 22.81 -50.77 11.95
N LEU A 67 22.04 -49.89 11.33
CA LEU A 67 20.79 -50.23 10.63
C LEU A 67 20.91 -50.05 9.11
N ARG A 68 22.12 -50.16 8.57
CA ARG A 68 22.41 -49.91 7.15
C ARG A 68 21.50 -50.65 6.17
N LYS A 69 21.11 -51.87 6.50
CA LYS A 69 20.20 -52.69 5.66
C LYS A 69 18.80 -52.09 5.51
N TYR A 70 18.38 -51.23 6.46
CA TYR A 70 17.08 -50.55 6.45
C TYR A 70 17.16 -49.08 5.99
N LEU A 71 18.37 -48.59 5.73
CA LEU A 71 18.60 -47.18 5.39
C LEU A 71 17.82 -46.75 4.15
N ALA A 72 17.85 -47.55 3.10
CA ALA A 72 17.13 -47.28 1.87
C ALA A 72 15.61 -47.20 2.09
N SER A 73 15.06 -48.11 2.91
CA SER A 73 13.64 -48.12 3.24
C SER A 73 13.26 -46.91 4.11
N ALA A 74 14.09 -46.52 5.08
CA ALA A 74 13.87 -45.37 5.91
C ALA A 74 13.92 -44.06 5.10
N VAL A 75 14.90 -43.93 4.20
CA VAL A 75 14.98 -42.76 3.28
C VAL A 75 13.76 -42.71 2.37
N LEU A 76 13.33 -43.86 1.83
CA LEU A 76 12.14 -43.93 0.97
C LEU A 76 10.88 -43.44 1.72
N VAL A 77 10.69 -43.89 2.96
CA VAL A 77 9.56 -43.45 3.80
C VAL A 77 9.62 -41.93 4.08
N CYS A 78 10.79 -41.40 4.43
CA CYS A 78 10.96 -39.96 4.65
C CYS A 78 10.68 -39.14 3.37
N VAL A 79 11.22 -39.59 2.23
CA VAL A 79 10.96 -38.92 0.93
C VAL A 79 9.48 -39.01 0.57
N ALA A 80 8.83 -40.14 0.77
CA ALA A 80 7.38 -40.26 0.52
C ALA A 80 6.56 -39.34 1.43
N ALA A 81 6.92 -39.24 2.72
CA ALA A 81 6.26 -38.31 3.64
C ALA A 81 6.43 -36.84 3.22
N LEU A 82 7.65 -36.43 2.83
CA LEU A 82 7.93 -35.07 2.35
C LEU A 82 7.19 -34.78 1.03
N LEU A 83 7.12 -35.74 0.11
CA LEU A 83 6.36 -35.59 -1.14
C LEU A 83 4.85 -35.48 -0.87
N CYS A 84 4.32 -36.28 0.06
CA CYS A 84 2.92 -36.17 0.46
C CYS A 84 2.63 -34.80 1.08
N MET A 85 3.45 -34.32 2.02
CA MET A 85 3.29 -33.00 2.63
C MET A 85 3.41 -31.89 1.59
N GLY A 86 4.41 -31.95 0.72
CA GLY A 86 4.59 -31.01 -0.40
C GLY A 86 3.40 -31.05 -1.36
N GLY A 87 2.90 -32.23 -1.68
CA GLY A 87 1.71 -32.43 -2.53
C GLY A 87 0.44 -31.79 -1.92
N PHE A 88 0.20 -32.00 -0.62
CA PHE A 88 -0.92 -31.35 0.09
C PHE A 88 -0.81 -29.83 0.08
N ASN A 89 0.37 -29.29 0.38
CA ASN A 89 0.60 -27.85 0.33
C ASN A 89 0.42 -27.30 -1.09
N LEU A 90 0.96 -28.00 -2.09
CA LEU A 90 0.81 -27.62 -3.49
C LEU A 90 -0.66 -27.63 -3.93
N PHE A 91 -1.40 -28.67 -3.54
CA PHE A 91 -2.84 -28.76 -3.81
C PHE A 91 -3.62 -27.60 -3.16
N GLY A 92 -3.30 -27.26 -1.90
CA GLY A 92 -3.87 -26.09 -1.23
C GLY A 92 -3.58 -24.79 -1.98
N ILE A 93 -2.33 -24.59 -2.41
CA ILE A 93 -1.92 -23.42 -3.21
C ILE A 93 -2.67 -23.39 -4.55
N PHE A 94 -2.71 -24.52 -5.29
CA PHE A 94 -3.44 -24.58 -6.56
C PHE A 94 -4.92 -24.32 -6.41
N ARG A 95 -5.54 -24.82 -5.34
CA ARG A 95 -6.94 -24.55 -5.04
C ARG A 95 -7.16 -23.05 -4.79
N SER A 96 -6.37 -22.42 -3.93
CA SER A 96 -6.47 -20.99 -3.67
C SER A 96 -6.22 -20.15 -4.92
N VAL A 97 -5.23 -20.51 -5.74
CA VAL A 97 -4.95 -19.84 -7.02
C VAL A 97 -6.10 -20.04 -8.02
N SER A 98 -6.70 -21.24 -8.10
CA SER A 98 -7.83 -21.50 -9.00
C SER A 98 -9.10 -20.77 -8.54
N GLU A 99 -9.32 -20.61 -7.23
CA GLU A 99 -10.39 -19.79 -6.69
C GLU A 99 -10.19 -18.31 -7.09
N ILE A 100 -8.96 -17.80 -7.07
CA ILE A 100 -8.60 -16.46 -7.54
C ILE A 100 -8.76 -16.33 -9.06
N GLN A 101 -8.37 -17.34 -9.84
CA GLN A 101 -8.45 -17.33 -11.31
C GLN A 101 -9.89 -17.50 -11.84
N THR A 102 -10.76 -18.22 -11.16
CA THR A 102 -12.18 -18.33 -11.53
C THR A 102 -12.93 -17.02 -11.39
N ILE A 103 -12.45 -16.09 -10.57
CA ILE A 103 -12.96 -14.73 -10.51
C ILE A 103 -12.47 -13.89 -11.71
N GLY A 104 -11.37 -14.27 -12.36
CA GLY A 104 -10.68 -13.50 -13.43
C GLY A 104 -11.03 -13.85 -14.88
N ASP A 105 -11.69 -14.98 -15.16
CA ASP A 105 -11.69 -15.55 -16.54
C ASP A 105 -12.92 -15.20 -17.38
N THR A 106 -13.95 -14.56 -16.86
CA THR A 106 -15.16 -14.23 -17.63
C THR A 106 -15.41 -12.73 -17.86
N ASN A 107 -14.75 -11.85 -17.11
CA ASN A 107 -14.80 -10.41 -17.36
C ASN A 107 -13.48 -9.79 -16.85
N SER A 108 -12.58 -9.42 -17.78
CA SER A 108 -11.48 -8.51 -17.41
C SER A 108 -12.09 -7.28 -16.72
N PRO A 109 -11.58 -6.88 -15.54
CA PRO A 109 -12.18 -5.78 -14.81
C PRO A 109 -12.10 -4.49 -15.63
N HIS A 110 -13.20 -3.76 -15.69
CA HIS A 110 -13.30 -2.50 -16.42
C HIS A 110 -13.83 -1.42 -15.51
N ILE A 111 -13.43 -0.18 -15.78
CA ILE A 111 -14.06 1.02 -15.26
C ILE A 111 -15.24 1.34 -16.16
N THR A 112 -16.44 1.03 -15.71
CA THR A 112 -17.65 1.37 -16.48
C THR A 112 -18.14 2.75 -16.05
N LEU A 113 -18.31 3.64 -17.02
CA LEU A 113 -18.96 4.95 -16.85
C LEU A 113 -20.16 5.02 -17.81
N ASP A 114 -21.14 5.85 -17.49
CA ASP A 114 -22.34 5.99 -18.34
C ASP A 114 -22.48 7.43 -18.85
N ALA A 115 -22.75 7.59 -20.14
CA ALA A 115 -22.82 8.90 -20.79
C ALA A 115 -24.07 9.71 -20.41
N SER A 116 -25.16 9.05 -19.99
CA SER A 116 -26.43 9.68 -19.61
C SER A 116 -26.74 9.56 -18.12
N GLY A 117 -26.11 8.62 -17.41
CA GLY A 117 -26.16 8.50 -15.95
C GLY A 117 -25.18 9.42 -15.26
N LYS A 118 -25.23 9.46 -13.93
CA LYS A 118 -24.23 10.13 -13.10
C LYS A 118 -23.11 9.17 -12.73
N ASN A 119 -21.88 9.64 -12.83
CA ASN A 119 -20.70 8.87 -12.43
C ASN A 119 -20.03 9.54 -11.21
N VAL A 120 -19.63 8.75 -10.24
CA VAL A 120 -18.85 9.21 -9.08
C VAL A 120 -17.60 8.37 -8.98
N ILE A 121 -16.44 9.02 -8.89
CA ILE A 121 -15.13 8.38 -8.76
C ILE A 121 -14.47 8.89 -7.50
N VAL A 122 -14.08 7.98 -6.59
CA VAL A 122 -13.21 8.22 -5.45
C VAL A 122 -11.92 7.47 -5.70
N LEU A 123 -10.84 8.19 -5.96
CA LEU A 123 -9.52 7.63 -6.22
C LEU A 123 -8.56 8.09 -5.14
N MET A 124 -8.10 7.15 -4.33
CA MET A 124 -7.07 7.36 -3.33
C MET A 124 -5.69 7.10 -3.93
N LEU A 125 -4.81 8.08 -3.83
CA LEU A 125 -3.38 7.96 -4.11
C LEU A 125 -2.63 7.87 -2.78
N ASP A 126 -2.17 6.68 -2.40
CA ASP A 126 -1.47 6.46 -1.13
C ASP A 126 -0.23 7.34 -1.03
N ARG A 127 -0.12 8.11 0.06
CA ARG A 127 1.01 9.00 0.34
C ARG A 127 1.22 10.13 -0.68
N ALA A 128 0.17 10.58 -1.39
CA ALA A 128 0.27 11.76 -2.22
C ALA A 128 0.22 13.04 -1.37
N MET A 129 1.17 13.96 -1.59
CA MET A 129 1.42 15.07 -0.68
C MET A 129 0.88 16.39 -1.23
N ASN A 130 -0.02 17.04 -0.49
CA ASN A 130 -0.51 18.38 -0.80
C ASN A 130 0.62 19.42 -0.87
N LEU A 131 1.65 19.23 -0.03
CA LEU A 131 2.86 20.05 0.00
C LEU A 131 3.50 20.20 -1.38
N TYR A 132 3.39 19.23 -2.26
CA TYR A 132 4.01 19.24 -3.58
C TYR A 132 3.20 19.97 -4.64
N LEU A 133 1.87 20.05 -4.49
CA LEU A 133 0.99 20.56 -5.55
C LEU A 133 1.38 21.95 -6.09
N PRO A 134 1.71 22.96 -5.26
CA PRO A 134 2.10 24.27 -5.78
C PRO A 134 3.35 24.20 -6.67
N TYR A 135 4.35 23.38 -6.26
CA TYR A 135 5.59 23.19 -7.01
C TYR A 135 5.36 22.41 -8.30
N ILE A 136 4.53 21.37 -8.26
CA ILE A 136 4.14 20.57 -9.43
C ILE A 136 3.41 21.43 -10.45
N PHE A 137 2.45 22.25 -10.02
CA PHE A 137 1.72 23.16 -10.93
C PHE A 137 2.57 24.33 -11.46
N ASN A 138 3.65 24.68 -10.77
CA ASN A 138 4.64 25.62 -11.27
C ASN A 138 5.55 24.98 -12.33
N GLU A 139 6.00 23.76 -12.09
CA GLU A 139 6.84 22.99 -13.00
C GLU A 139 6.07 22.48 -14.23
N LYS A 140 4.82 22.07 -14.06
CA LYS A 140 3.94 21.47 -15.08
C LYS A 140 2.62 22.26 -15.21
N PRO A 141 2.67 23.52 -15.70
CA PRO A 141 1.48 24.39 -15.74
C PRO A 141 0.33 23.83 -16.59
N GLN A 142 0.63 22.97 -17.59
CA GLN A 142 -0.38 22.27 -18.39
C GLN A 142 -1.31 21.37 -17.56
N LEU A 143 -0.89 20.94 -16.37
CA LEU A 143 -1.75 20.15 -15.48
C LEU A 143 -3.00 20.93 -15.04
N ARG A 144 -2.95 22.27 -14.95
CA ARG A 144 -4.15 23.06 -14.61
C ARG A 144 -5.23 22.94 -15.69
N GLU A 145 -4.86 22.85 -16.96
CA GLU A 145 -5.80 22.64 -18.07
C GLU A 145 -6.36 21.21 -18.05
N LYS A 146 -5.49 20.22 -17.82
CA LYS A 146 -5.91 18.80 -17.72
C LYS A 146 -6.82 18.56 -16.51
N LEU A 147 -6.66 19.34 -15.44
CA LEU A 147 -7.46 19.32 -14.22
C LEU A 147 -8.57 20.40 -14.24
N ALA A 148 -8.99 20.87 -15.41
CA ALA A 148 -10.09 21.82 -15.52
C ALA A 148 -11.36 21.27 -14.84
N GLY A 149 -12.00 22.10 -14.00
CA GLY A 149 -13.15 21.73 -13.19
C GLY A 149 -12.82 21.27 -11.77
N PHE A 150 -11.54 21.03 -11.44
CA PHE A 150 -11.14 20.66 -10.09
C PHE A 150 -11.02 21.86 -9.16
N THR A 151 -11.48 21.68 -7.93
CA THR A 151 -11.14 22.52 -6.76
C THR A 151 -10.06 21.78 -5.96
N VAL A 152 -8.89 22.39 -5.79
CA VAL A 152 -7.80 21.89 -4.93
C VAL A 152 -7.98 22.49 -3.55
N TYR A 153 -8.14 21.64 -2.54
CA TYR A 153 -8.20 22.09 -1.15
C TYR A 153 -6.78 22.20 -0.59
N GLU A 154 -6.40 23.42 -0.20
CA GLU A 154 -5.03 23.72 0.27
C GLU A 154 -4.85 23.50 1.78
N ASN A 155 -5.89 23.21 2.52
CA ASN A 155 -5.89 23.08 3.97
C ASN A 155 -6.58 21.76 4.37
N VAL A 156 -5.86 20.64 4.26
CA VAL A 156 -6.39 19.29 4.43
C VAL A 156 -5.64 18.54 5.51
N LEU A 157 -6.36 17.87 6.41
CA LEU A 157 -5.82 17.05 7.49
C LEU A 157 -6.10 15.57 7.26
N SER A 158 -5.13 14.71 7.55
CA SER A 158 -5.32 13.27 7.76
C SER A 158 -5.16 12.90 9.24
N TYR A 159 -5.73 11.76 9.63
CA TYR A 159 -5.77 11.35 11.04
C TYR A 159 -4.52 10.59 11.52
N GLY A 160 -3.52 10.42 10.67
CA GLY A 160 -2.25 9.78 10.98
C GLY A 160 -1.24 9.96 9.85
N GLN A 161 -0.11 9.26 9.94
CA GLN A 161 0.95 9.23 8.92
C GLN A 161 1.10 7.84 8.27
N ASN A 162 0.12 6.97 8.47
CA ASN A 162 0.13 5.60 7.96
C ASN A 162 -1.29 5.18 7.55
N THR A 163 -1.39 4.45 6.48
CA THR A 163 -2.63 4.00 5.84
C THR A 163 -3.62 3.36 6.81
N ASN A 164 -3.13 2.51 7.74
CA ASN A 164 -3.97 1.83 8.73
C ASN A 164 -4.73 2.77 9.68
N PHE A 165 -4.20 3.98 9.95
CA PHE A 165 -4.87 4.96 10.81
C PHE A 165 -5.81 5.87 10.03
N CYS A 166 -5.60 6.02 8.73
CA CYS A 166 -6.22 7.06 7.92
C CYS A 166 -7.35 6.55 7.02
N THR A 167 -7.20 5.36 6.43
CA THR A 167 -8.19 4.83 5.48
C THR A 167 -9.57 4.57 6.10
N PRO A 168 -9.72 4.20 7.39
CA PRO A 168 -11.06 4.09 7.96
C PRO A 168 -11.83 5.42 7.91
N ALA A 169 -11.20 6.53 8.30
CA ALA A 169 -11.83 7.84 8.24
C ALA A 169 -12.09 8.29 6.80
N LEU A 170 -11.15 8.06 5.89
CA LEU A 170 -11.28 8.43 4.48
C LEU A 170 -12.48 7.74 3.81
N PHE A 171 -12.68 6.45 4.05
CA PHE A 171 -13.76 5.70 3.38
C PHE A 171 -15.07 5.66 4.18
N GLY A 172 -15.00 5.82 5.51
CA GLY A 172 -16.14 5.70 6.40
C GLY A 172 -16.66 7.03 6.97
N GLY A 173 -15.85 8.10 6.90
CA GLY A 173 -16.19 9.40 7.47
C GLY A 173 -15.77 9.56 8.94
N TYR A 174 -16.28 10.60 9.58
CA TYR A 174 -15.85 11.04 10.92
C TYR A 174 -16.04 10.01 12.03
N GLU A 175 -16.97 9.07 11.90
CA GLU A 175 -17.17 7.99 12.87
C GLU A 175 -16.03 6.96 12.90
N TYR A 176 -15.15 7.00 11.90
CA TYR A 176 -14.03 6.08 11.74
C TYR A 176 -12.67 6.75 11.94
N THR A 177 -12.62 7.92 12.58
CA THR A 177 -11.36 8.50 13.05
C THR A 177 -10.72 7.62 14.11
N PRO A 178 -9.38 7.61 14.28
CA PRO A 178 -8.72 6.70 15.22
C PRO A 178 -9.25 6.78 16.66
N ALA A 179 -9.59 7.96 17.17
CA ALA A 179 -10.18 8.12 18.50
C ALA A 179 -11.58 7.49 18.59
N LYS A 180 -12.44 7.73 17.61
CA LYS A 180 -13.79 7.12 17.52
C LYS A 180 -13.70 5.59 17.36
N LEU A 181 -12.74 5.07 16.60
CA LEU A 181 -12.50 3.63 16.50
C LEU A 181 -12.08 3.04 17.85
N ASN A 182 -11.21 3.73 18.59
CA ASN A 182 -10.79 3.29 19.92
C ASN A 182 -11.95 3.28 20.92
N ALA A 183 -12.91 4.20 20.82
CA ALA A 183 -14.10 4.25 21.66
C ALA A 183 -15.00 3.01 21.51
N ARG A 184 -15.03 2.38 20.34
CA ARG A 184 -15.78 1.14 20.05
C ARG A 184 -15.05 -0.09 20.59
N ARG A 185 -14.84 -0.19 21.91
CA ARG A 185 -13.99 -1.19 22.58
C ARG A 185 -14.46 -2.64 22.46
N SER A 186 -15.72 -2.89 22.11
CA SER A 186 -16.29 -4.24 21.95
C SER A 186 -15.96 -4.90 20.62
N GLU A 187 -15.47 -4.15 19.64
CA GLU A 187 -15.26 -4.60 18.26
C GLU A 187 -13.78 -4.54 17.88
N ARG A 188 -13.35 -5.48 17.05
CA ARG A 188 -11.96 -5.50 16.55
C ARG A 188 -11.73 -4.40 15.51
N LEU A 189 -10.52 -3.86 15.47
CA LEU A 189 -10.10 -2.92 14.42
C LEU A 189 -10.32 -3.47 13.01
N ALA A 190 -10.11 -4.78 12.82
CA ALA A 190 -10.39 -5.45 11.55
C ALA A 190 -11.86 -5.34 11.09
N GLN A 191 -12.80 -5.45 12.03
CA GLN A 191 -14.23 -5.30 11.72
C GLN A 191 -14.56 -3.85 11.34
N LYS A 192 -14.06 -2.89 12.12
CA LYS A 192 -14.26 -1.46 11.90
C LYS A 192 -13.63 -0.98 10.57
N GLN A 193 -12.44 -1.51 10.20
CA GLN A 193 -11.82 -1.27 8.89
C GLN A 193 -12.72 -1.76 7.75
N ASN A 194 -13.21 -3.00 7.86
CA ASN A 194 -14.08 -3.56 6.83
C ASN A 194 -15.43 -2.81 6.73
N GLU A 195 -15.98 -2.35 7.85
CA GLU A 195 -17.17 -1.48 7.83
C GLU A 195 -16.88 -0.18 7.08
N ALA A 196 -15.80 0.53 7.45
CA ALA A 196 -15.42 1.79 6.84
C ALA A 196 -15.29 1.68 5.32
N LEU A 197 -14.60 0.64 4.83
CA LEU A 197 -14.44 0.38 3.39
C LEU A 197 -15.77 0.13 2.67
N ARG A 198 -16.80 -0.30 3.38
CA ARG A 198 -18.11 -0.64 2.82
C ARG A 198 -19.15 0.49 2.92
N VAL A 199 -18.89 1.56 3.67
CA VAL A 199 -19.87 2.66 3.85
C VAL A 199 -20.35 3.20 2.52
N MET A 200 -19.45 3.73 1.69
CA MET A 200 -19.83 4.27 0.37
C MET A 200 -20.33 3.19 -0.59
N PRO A 201 -19.64 2.05 -0.79
CA PRO A 201 -20.14 0.98 -1.67
C PRO A 201 -21.56 0.51 -1.35
N VAL A 202 -21.88 0.29 -0.08
CA VAL A 202 -23.20 -0.14 0.34
C VAL A 202 -24.26 0.94 0.10
N LEU A 203 -23.96 2.20 0.37
CA LEU A 203 -24.90 3.30 0.19
C LEU A 203 -25.18 3.56 -1.30
N PHE A 204 -24.15 3.64 -2.13
CA PHE A 204 -24.32 3.79 -3.57
C PHE A 204 -25.07 2.59 -4.17
N GLY A 205 -24.71 1.35 -3.80
CA GLY A 205 -25.40 0.14 -4.26
C GLY A 205 -26.87 0.09 -3.88
N LYS A 206 -27.24 0.55 -2.66
CA LYS A 206 -28.64 0.67 -2.22
C LYS A 206 -29.42 1.74 -3.00
N ASN A 207 -28.72 2.78 -3.48
CA ASN A 207 -29.29 3.85 -4.31
C ASN A 207 -29.15 3.56 -5.81
N GLU A 208 -29.17 2.29 -6.20
CA GLU A 208 -29.22 1.79 -7.57
C GLU A 208 -28.01 2.16 -8.45
N TYR A 209 -26.87 2.54 -7.86
CA TYR A 209 -25.61 2.66 -8.59
C TYR A 209 -25.01 1.26 -8.84
N GLN A 210 -24.38 1.07 -9.99
CA GLN A 210 -23.42 -0.02 -10.16
C GLN A 210 -22.09 0.41 -9.52
N VAL A 211 -21.60 -0.41 -8.63
CA VAL A 211 -20.43 -0.11 -7.80
C VAL A 211 -19.26 -0.99 -8.21
N THR A 212 -18.14 -0.36 -8.50
CA THR A 212 -16.88 -1.04 -8.75
C THR A 212 -15.85 -0.61 -7.70
N VAL A 213 -15.19 -1.57 -7.07
CA VAL A 213 -14.13 -1.33 -6.08
C VAL A 213 -12.83 -1.95 -6.58
N PHE A 214 -11.76 -1.15 -6.62
CA PHE A 214 -10.42 -1.61 -6.99
C PHE A 214 -9.42 -1.42 -5.84
N ASP A 215 -8.68 -2.47 -5.53
CA ASP A 215 -7.56 -2.48 -4.59
C ASP A 215 -7.88 -1.82 -3.21
N PRO A 216 -8.99 -2.20 -2.51
CA PRO A 216 -9.39 -1.55 -1.26
C PRO A 216 -8.35 -1.78 -0.16
N SER A 217 -7.70 -0.71 0.32
CA SER A 217 -6.60 -0.77 1.28
C SER A 217 -6.96 -1.51 2.56
N TYR A 218 -6.20 -2.55 2.89
CA TYR A 218 -6.40 -3.40 4.08
C TYR A 218 -7.77 -4.07 4.21
N ALA A 219 -8.49 -4.32 3.11
CA ALA A 219 -9.69 -5.16 3.14
C ALA A 219 -9.36 -6.53 3.76
N GLY A 220 -10.20 -7.01 4.68
CA GLY A 220 -9.89 -8.17 5.51
C GLY A 220 -8.78 -7.91 6.55
N TYR A 221 -8.36 -6.65 6.72
CA TYR A 221 -7.30 -6.21 7.64
C TYR A 221 -5.94 -6.86 7.34
N GLN A 222 -5.67 -7.09 6.07
CA GLN A 222 -4.44 -7.73 5.58
C GLN A 222 -3.85 -6.99 4.38
N TRP A 223 -2.56 -7.27 4.08
CA TRP A 223 -1.82 -6.56 3.04
C TRP A 223 -2.37 -6.79 1.63
N ILE A 224 -2.72 -8.05 1.29
CA ILE A 224 -3.42 -8.36 0.05
C ILE A 224 -4.92 -8.26 0.36
N PRO A 225 -5.66 -7.36 -0.29
CA PRO A 225 -7.06 -7.14 0.03
C PRO A 225 -7.91 -8.42 -0.07
N ASP A 226 -8.66 -8.72 0.97
CA ASP A 226 -9.68 -9.76 0.97
C ASP A 226 -11.00 -9.17 0.48
N LEU A 227 -11.33 -9.45 -0.76
CA LEU A 227 -12.50 -8.89 -1.42
C LEU A 227 -13.81 -9.52 -0.93
N SER A 228 -13.77 -10.64 -0.20
CA SER A 228 -14.95 -11.29 0.35
C SER A 228 -15.73 -10.41 1.34
N ILE A 229 -15.13 -9.31 1.83
CA ILE A 229 -15.84 -8.33 2.64
C ILE A 229 -17.03 -7.69 1.92
N TYR A 230 -17.04 -7.69 0.58
CA TYR A 230 -18.12 -7.17 -0.26
C TYR A 230 -19.14 -8.23 -0.70
N ASP A 231 -18.93 -9.50 -0.31
CA ASP A 231 -19.84 -10.57 -0.68
C ASP A 231 -21.24 -10.32 -0.14
N GLY A 232 -22.24 -10.36 -1.04
CA GLY A 232 -23.63 -10.09 -0.70
C GLY A 232 -24.04 -8.61 -0.67
N ASP A 233 -23.12 -7.66 -0.85
CA ASP A 233 -23.48 -6.25 -1.02
C ASP A 233 -24.11 -6.02 -2.39
N LYS A 234 -25.29 -5.36 -2.41
CA LYS A 234 -26.07 -5.16 -3.63
C LYS A 234 -25.32 -4.31 -4.65
N ASN A 235 -25.26 -4.77 -5.89
CA ASN A 235 -24.65 -4.07 -7.02
C ASN A 235 -23.15 -3.76 -6.86
N VAL A 236 -22.42 -4.43 -5.97
CA VAL A 236 -20.98 -4.22 -5.73
C VAL A 236 -20.17 -5.32 -6.39
N SER A 237 -19.16 -4.92 -7.14
CA SER A 237 -18.12 -5.79 -7.71
C SER A 237 -16.74 -5.28 -7.29
N ALA A 238 -15.92 -6.15 -6.73
CA ALA A 238 -14.58 -5.77 -6.22
C ALA A 238 -13.49 -6.58 -6.92
N TYR A 239 -12.33 -5.94 -7.16
CA TYR A 239 -11.21 -6.54 -7.89
C TYR A 239 -9.86 -6.08 -7.33
N ASN A 240 -8.86 -6.94 -7.39
CA ASN A 240 -7.47 -6.58 -7.19
C ASN A 240 -6.82 -6.34 -8.57
N LEU A 241 -6.45 -5.11 -8.87
CA LEU A 241 -5.78 -4.70 -10.12
C LEU A 241 -4.26 -4.59 -9.98
N LYS A 242 -3.77 -4.23 -8.80
CA LYS A 242 -2.34 -4.02 -8.54
C LYS A 242 -1.52 -5.21 -9.04
N GLY A 243 -0.59 -4.97 -9.96
CA GLY A 243 0.27 -5.99 -10.56
C GLY A 243 -0.36 -6.86 -11.67
N THR A 244 -1.66 -6.71 -11.98
CA THR A 244 -2.30 -7.50 -13.05
C THR A 244 -1.95 -6.98 -14.45
N LEU A 245 -1.70 -5.67 -14.57
CA LEU A 245 -1.41 -4.96 -15.83
C LEU A 245 0.09 -4.78 -16.10
N THR A 246 0.94 -5.35 -15.26
CA THR A 246 2.40 -5.29 -15.43
C THR A 246 2.83 -5.91 -16.76
N ASP A 247 3.78 -5.27 -17.42
CA ASP A 247 4.33 -5.71 -18.71
C ASP A 247 4.75 -7.20 -18.70
N PRO A 248 4.41 -8.01 -19.74
CA PRO A 248 4.71 -9.44 -19.81
C PRO A 248 6.21 -9.76 -19.71
N GLU A 249 7.09 -8.95 -20.26
CA GLU A 249 8.55 -9.18 -20.16
C GLU A 249 9.03 -8.93 -18.73
N MET A 250 8.50 -7.91 -18.07
CA MET A 250 8.73 -7.68 -16.64
C MET A 250 8.25 -8.87 -15.81
N LYS A 251 7.05 -9.40 -16.06
CA LYS A 251 6.54 -10.61 -15.35
C LYS A 251 7.46 -11.81 -15.53
N LYS A 252 7.98 -12.01 -16.72
CA LYS A 252 8.92 -13.08 -17.00
C LYS A 252 10.22 -12.92 -16.22
N GLN A 253 10.80 -11.71 -16.22
CA GLN A 253 12.01 -11.39 -15.46
C GLN A 253 11.79 -11.55 -13.95
N LEU A 254 10.68 -11.07 -13.42
CA LEU A 254 10.28 -11.26 -12.02
C LEU A 254 10.17 -12.75 -11.66
N THR A 255 9.63 -13.57 -12.57
CA THR A 255 9.54 -15.02 -12.36
C THR A 255 10.93 -15.66 -12.21
N VAL A 256 11.89 -15.25 -13.03
CA VAL A 256 13.28 -15.75 -12.93
C VAL A 256 13.91 -15.32 -11.61
N ASN A 257 13.78 -14.04 -11.25
CA ASN A 257 14.30 -13.52 -9.99
C ASN A 257 13.65 -14.20 -8.78
N ASN A 258 12.33 -14.38 -8.80
CA ASN A 258 11.60 -15.06 -7.72
C ASN A 258 12.05 -16.52 -7.54
N ARG A 259 12.28 -17.26 -8.63
CA ARG A 259 12.81 -18.63 -8.54
C ARG A 259 14.15 -18.67 -7.82
N ARG A 260 15.07 -17.77 -8.17
CA ARG A 260 16.36 -17.63 -7.48
C ARG A 260 16.16 -17.26 -6.00
N ASN A 261 15.35 -16.25 -5.74
CA ASN A 261 15.10 -15.75 -4.39
C ASN A 261 14.47 -16.80 -3.49
N PHE A 262 13.50 -17.57 -3.98
CA PHE A 262 12.93 -18.72 -3.26
C PHE A 262 13.97 -19.81 -2.99
N PHE A 263 14.87 -20.09 -3.94
CA PHE A 263 15.95 -21.03 -3.71
C PHE A 263 16.89 -20.56 -2.60
N CYS A 264 17.36 -19.30 -2.65
CA CYS A 264 18.23 -18.71 -1.62
C CYS A 264 17.54 -18.69 -0.25
N PHE A 265 16.26 -18.31 -0.22
CA PHE A 265 15.45 -18.32 1.00
C PHE A 265 15.32 -19.73 1.60
N SER A 266 15.10 -20.74 0.76
CA SER A 266 14.99 -22.13 1.19
C SER A 266 16.31 -22.64 1.76
N VAL A 267 17.43 -22.32 1.14
CA VAL A 267 18.77 -22.66 1.65
C VAL A 267 19.01 -21.99 3.01
N MET A 268 18.72 -20.70 3.13
CA MET A 268 18.85 -19.95 4.37
C MET A 268 17.98 -20.57 5.48
N LYS A 269 16.71 -20.85 5.20
CA LYS A 269 15.77 -21.46 6.18
C LYS A 269 16.17 -22.87 6.61
N SER A 270 16.92 -23.56 5.80
CA SER A 270 17.38 -24.94 6.05
C SER A 270 18.73 -24.99 6.75
N ALA A 271 19.37 -23.86 6.95
CA ALA A 271 20.68 -23.77 7.61
C ALA A 271 20.55 -23.67 9.14
N PRO A 272 21.55 -24.14 9.92
CA PRO A 272 21.59 -23.93 11.36
C PRO A 272 21.41 -22.45 11.74
N LEU A 273 20.74 -22.16 12.86
CA LEU A 273 20.45 -20.78 13.31
C LEU A 273 21.67 -19.88 13.34
N LEU A 274 22.83 -20.45 13.69
CA LEU A 274 24.11 -19.76 13.69
C LEU A 274 24.48 -19.16 12.33
N LEU A 275 24.10 -19.83 11.23
CA LEU A 275 24.40 -19.43 9.86
C LEU A 275 23.25 -18.65 9.21
N GLN A 276 22.02 -18.82 9.68
CA GLN A 276 20.83 -18.20 9.05
C GLN A 276 20.96 -16.68 8.97
N ARG A 277 21.46 -16.04 10.03
CA ARG A 277 21.65 -14.57 10.04
C ARG A 277 22.63 -14.09 8.96
N ALA A 278 23.75 -14.80 8.82
CA ALA A 278 24.76 -14.46 7.82
C ALA A 278 24.26 -14.73 6.39
N LEU A 279 23.50 -15.80 6.19
CA LEU A 279 22.91 -16.14 4.90
C LEU A 279 21.75 -15.20 4.54
N TYR A 280 21.01 -14.70 5.52
CA TYR A 280 19.94 -13.74 5.32
C TYR A 280 20.45 -12.37 4.90
N ASP A 281 21.56 -11.91 5.48
CA ASP A 281 22.24 -10.65 5.16
C ASP A 281 21.27 -9.45 5.04
N GLY A 282 20.35 -9.30 6.01
CA GLY A 282 19.35 -8.25 5.99
C GLY A 282 18.39 -8.28 4.78
N GLY A 283 18.31 -9.41 4.09
CA GLY A 283 17.58 -9.56 2.83
C GLY A 283 18.47 -9.36 1.59
N GLY A 284 19.76 -9.12 1.76
CA GLY A 284 20.73 -8.90 0.68
C GLY A 284 20.84 -10.06 -0.32
N TYR A 285 20.53 -11.29 0.10
CA TYR A 285 20.44 -12.45 -0.80
C TYR A 285 19.39 -12.29 -1.94
N ASN A 286 18.42 -11.37 -1.77
CA ASN A 286 17.44 -11.01 -2.79
C ASN A 286 17.97 -9.98 -3.79
N SER A 287 19.03 -9.23 -3.45
CA SER A 287 19.64 -8.28 -4.38
C SER A 287 20.27 -9.02 -5.56
N GLY A 288 19.98 -8.56 -6.77
CA GLY A 288 20.60 -9.10 -7.97
C GLY A 288 22.11 -8.94 -7.92
N SER A 289 22.87 -9.95 -8.37
CA SER A 289 24.28 -9.74 -8.71
C SER A 289 24.35 -8.66 -9.80
N GLY A 290 25.16 -7.64 -9.63
CA GLY A 290 25.22 -6.38 -10.38
C GLY A 290 25.39 -6.43 -11.93
N GLU A 291 25.04 -7.52 -12.59
CA GLU A 291 25.07 -7.65 -14.05
C GLU A 291 23.67 -7.76 -14.69
N VAL A 292 22.61 -7.91 -13.89
CA VAL A 292 21.25 -7.88 -14.44
C VAL A 292 20.65 -6.54 -14.06
N VAL A 293 20.81 -5.56 -14.94
CA VAL A 293 19.96 -4.36 -14.99
C VAL A 293 18.53 -4.89 -15.20
N GLY A 294 17.86 -5.29 -14.12
CA GLY A 294 16.64 -6.08 -14.14
C GLY A 294 15.53 -5.41 -13.37
N TYR A 295 14.35 -5.73 -13.77
CA TYR A 295 13.13 -5.45 -13.06
C TYR A 295 13.16 -6.16 -11.70
N GLY A 296 12.76 -5.47 -10.65
CA GLY A 296 12.66 -6.02 -9.31
C GLY A 296 12.87 -4.94 -8.27
N TRP A 297 13.99 -4.27 -8.33
CA TRP A 297 14.28 -3.17 -7.45
C TRP A 297 15.18 -2.14 -8.14
N GLN A 298 15.17 -0.91 -7.65
CA GLN A 298 15.99 0.16 -8.16
C GLN A 298 17.20 0.37 -7.25
N ASP A 299 18.40 0.36 -7.85
CA ASP A 299 19.65 0.73 -7.17
C ASP A 299 19.86 2.24 -7.32
N VAL A 300 19.63 2.97 -6.22
CA VAL A 300 19.70 4.43 -6.16
C VAL A 300 21.11 4.85 -5.72
N LYS A 301 21.77 5.68 -6.53
CA LYS A 301 23.14 6.17 -6.27
C LYS A 301 23.16 7.51 -5.56
N ASN A 302 22.21 8.37 -5.87
CA ASN A 302 22.02 9.69 -5.27
C ASN A 302 20.66 10.25 -5.68
N LEU A 303 20.36 11.51 -5.33
CA LEU A 303 19.06 12.17 -5.62
C LEU A 303 18.67 12.16 -7.11
N TYR A 304 19.62 11.98 -8.04
CA TYR A 304 19.42 12.22 -9.46
C TYR A 304 19.77 11.02 -10.35
N GLN A 305 20.34 9.97 -9.76
CA GLN A 305 20.84 8.83 -10.54
C GLN A 305 20.44 7.50 -9.90
N ALA A 306 19.92 6.62 -10.72
CA ALA A 306 19.57 5.26 -10.35
C ALA A 306 19.67 4.30 -11.54
N THR A 307 19.73 3.00 -11.24
CA THR A 307 19.64 1.93 -12.24
C THR A 307 18.63 0.87 -11.79
N GLY A 308 17.96 0.22 -12.74
CA GLY A 308 16.92 -0.76 -12.46
C GLY A 308 15.53 -0.12 -12.28
N ILE A 309 14.51 -0.95 -12.24
CA ILE A 309 13.10 -0.55 -12.11
C ILE A 309 12.46 -1.29 -10.94
N SER A 310 11.80 -0.55 -10.04
CA SER A 310 11.04 -1.11 -8.92
C SER A 310 9.79 -1.82 -9.42
N ALA A 311 9.65 -3.11 -9.11
CA ALA A 311 8.43 -3.86 -9.42
C ALA A 311 7.23 -3.36 -8.61
N ALA A 312 7.45 -2.95 -7.37
CA ALA A 312 6.38 -2.40 -6.53
C ALA A 312 5.77 -1.14 -7.15
N PHE A 313 6.62 -0.20 -7.58
CA PHE A 313 6.18 0.99 -8.30
C PHE A 313 5.41 0.63 -9.57
N MET A 314 5.99 -0.22 -10.44
CA MET A 314 5.37 -0.56 -11.72
C MET A 314 4.03 -1.26 -11.59
N ASN A 315 3.84 -2.08 -10.54
CA ASN A 315 2.57 -2.74 -10.28
C ASN A 315 1.39 -1.76 -10.10
N SER A 316 1.66 -0.59 -9.55
CA SER A 316 0.66 0.48 -9.35
C SER A 316 0.65 1.49 -10.50
N TYR A 317 1.82 1.86 -11.02
CA TYR A 317 1.98 2.83 -12.10
C TYR A 317 1.34 2.37 -13.41
N GLU A 318 1.52 1.09 -13.79
CA GLU A 318 0.89 0.53 -15.00
C GLU A 318 -0.65 0.53 -14.91
N THR A 319 -1.20 0.46 -13.69
CA THR A 319 -2.65 0.62 -13.48
C THR A 319 -3.10 2.05 -13.83
N LEU A 320 -2.41 3.10 -13.33
CA LEU A 320 -2.73 4.49 -13.68
C LEU A 320 -2.58 4.75 -15.18
N LYS A 321 -1.49 4.28 -15.77
CA LYS A 321 -1.21 4.39 -17.20
C LYS A 321 -2.28 3.72 -18.06
N SER A 322 -2.91 2.66 -17.55
CA SER A 322 -3.90 1.88 -18.27
C SER A 322 -5.35 2.34 -18.05
N LEU A 323 -5.62 3.37 -17.22
CA LEU A 323 -6.98 3.81 -16.89
C LEU A 323 -7.82 4.10 -18.15
N SER A 324 -7.22 4.74 -19.15
CA SER A 324 -7.90 5.02 -20.43
C SER A 324 -8.35 3.74 -21.14
N SER A 325 -7.52 2.72 -21.19
CA SER A 325 -7.83 1.44 -21.84
C SER A 325 -8.77 0.56 -21.02
N LEU A 326 -8.79 0.73 -19.70
CA LEU A 326 -9.71 0.06 -18.79
C LEU A 326 -11.10 0.68 -18.81
N THR A 327 -11.23 1.94 -19.26
CA THR A 327 -12.51 2.67 -19.24
C THR A 327 -13.41 2.24 -20.39
N ARG A 328 -14.63 1.89 -20.06
CA ARG A 328 -15.72 1.60 -20.99
C ARG A 328 -16.89 2.54 -20.74
N VAL A 329 -17.42 3.13 -21.81
CA VAL A 329 -18.56 4.03 -21.71
C VAL A 329 -19.81 3.30 -22.21
N THR A 330 -20.84 3.31 -21.39
CA THR A 330 -22.21 2.88 -21.73
C THR A 330 -23.12 4.11 -21.88
N ASN A 331 -24.29 3.91 -22.40
CA ASN A 331 -25.30 4.98 -22.55
C ASN A 331 -26.70 4.39 -22.31
N ASN A 332 -26.91 3.91 -21.09
CA ASN A 332 -28.18 3.27 -20.70
C ASN A 332 -28.84 3.93 -19.49
N GLY A 333 -28.28 5.05 -19.02
CA GLY A 333 -28.80 5.81 -17.88
C GLY A 333 -28.45 5.22 -16.51
N GLN A 334 -27.58 4.19 -16.46
CA GLN A 334 -27.19 3.54 -15.22
C GLN A 334 -26.13 4.36 -14.48
N ASN A 335 -26.43 4.83 -13.29
CA ASN A 335 -25.45 5.52 -12.44
C ASN A 335 -24.31 4.60 -12.02
N GLN A 336 -23.07 5.13 -11.96
CA GLN A 336 -21.85 4.39 -11.66
C GLN A 336 -21.14 4.99 -10.44
N PHE A 337 -20.62 4.13 -9.58
CA PHE A 337 -19.70 4.53 -8.50
C PHE A 337 -18.43 3.70 -8.58
N LEU A 338 -17.29 4.36 -8.64
CA LEU A 338 -15.97 3.77 -8.60
C LEU A 338 -15.23 4.19 -7.33
N MET A 339 -14.75 3.23 -6.56
CA MET A 339 -13.82 3.43 -5.47
C MET A 339 -12.51 2.70 -5.79
N MET A 340 -11.40 3.41 -5.80
CA MET A 340 -10.11 2.84 -6.21
C MET A 340 -8.98 3.34 -5.33
N THR A 341 -8.06 2.45 -4.97
CA THR A 341 -6.77 2.80 -4.35
C THR A 341 -5.63 2.55 -5.32
N ASN A 342 -4.61 3.40 -5.27
CA ASN A 342 -3.39 3.25 -6.07
C ASN A 342 -2.15 3.68 -5.29
N ASP A 343 -1.11 2.83 -5.30
CA ASP A 343 0.11 3.00 -4.48
C ASP A 343 1.30 3.56 -5.28
N THR A 344 1.09 4.17 -6.45
CA THR A 344 2.17 4.75 -7.26
C THR A 344 3.01 5.74 -6.46
N THR A 345 2.36 6.56 -5.64
CA THR A 345 2.99 7.57 -4.79
C THR A 345 3.56 7.00 -3.48
N HIS A 346 3.12 5.81 -3.06
CA HIS A 346 3.66 5.09 -1.91
C HIS A 346 4.93 4.32 -2.24
N ASP A 347 4.89 3.52 -3.29
CA ASP A 347 5.97 2.62 -3.71
C ASP A 347 6.98 3.34 -4.64
N ALA A 348 7.18 4.64 -4.44
CA ALA A 348 7.91 5.54 -5.31
C ALA A 348 9.34 5.06 -5.67
N MET A 349 9.75 5.35 -6.90
CA MET A 349 11.12 5.18 -7.40
C MET A 349 11.59 6.46 -8.10
N LEU A 350 12.91 6.63 -8.30
CA LEU A 350 13.42 7.70 -9.14
C LEU A 350 13.01 7.46 -10.60
N LEU A 351 12.43 8.49 -11.20
CA LEU A 351 11.98 8.50 -12.60
C LEU A 351 12.91 9.33 -13.45
N GLN A 352 12.98 9.06 -14.75
CA GLN A 352 13.64 9.95 -15.68
C GLN A 352 12.79 11.21 -15.82
N GLU A 353 13.33 12.34 -15.40
CA GLU A 353 12.70 13.66 -15.49
C GLU A 353 12.63 14.15 -16.94
N GLY A 354 11.72 15.05 -17.21
CA GLY A 354 11.42 15.60 -18.52
C GLY A 354 9.95 16.02 -18.60
N GLU A 355 9.33 15.88 -19.76
CA GLU A 355 7.92 16.20 -19.92
C GLU A 355 7.01 15.25 -19.11
N ASP A 356 7.32 13.95 -19.14
CA ASP A 356 6.39 12.90 -18.70
C ASP A 356 6.78 12.16 -17.42
N TYR A 357 7.95 12.35 -16.87
CA TYR A 357 8.41 11.63 -15.68
C TYR A 357 8.20 10.11 -15.79
N THR A 358 9.02 9.47 -16.60
CA THR A 358 8.82 8.06 -16.97
C THR A 358 9.76 7.11 -16.23
N PRO A 359 9.33 5.86 -15.96
CA PRO A 359 10.23 4.80 -15.53
C PRO A 359 11.31 4.51 -16.60
N ALA A 360 12.56 4.40 -16.16
CA ALA A 360 13.69 4.09 -17.03
C ALA A 360 14.68 3.13 -16.35
N GLN A 361 15.30 2.24 -17.13
CA GLN A 361 16.34 1.31 -16.63
C GLN A 361 17.60 2.04 -16.12
N VAL A 362 17.87 3.18 -16.69
CA VAL A 362 18.94 4.09 -16.26
C VAL A 362 18.33 5.47 -16.14
N VAL A 363 18.37 6.03 -14.94
CA VAL A 363 17.94 7.39 -14.63
C VAL A 363 19.18 8.24 -14.44
N ASP A 364 19.25 9.35 -15.19
CA ASP A 364 20.24 10.41 -14.99
C ASP A 364 19.60 11.79 -15.20
N ASN A 365 19.26 12.43 -14.10
CA ASN A 365 18.55 13.71 -14.07
C ASN A 365 19.47 14.92 -13.84
N ARG A 366 20.80 14.76 -13.83
CA ARG A 366 21.73 15.83 -13.47
C ARG A 366 21.61 17.06 -14.36
N ASP A 367 21.43 16.84 -15.67
CA ASP A 367 21.29 17.95 -16.62
C ASP A 367 19.95 18.66 -16.46
N TYR A 368 18.88 17.91 -16.22
CA TYR A 368 17.55 18.47 -15.95
C TYR A 368 17.54 19.30 -14.67
N GLU A 369 18.13 18.77 -13.59
CA GLU A 369 18.27 19.46 -12.31
C GLU A 369 19.09 20.75 -12.43
N ALA A 370 20.17 20.72 -13.19
CA ALA A 370 20.99 21.92 -13.40
C ALA A 370 20.23 23.04 -14.14
N GLN A 371 19.29 22.69 -15.02
CA GLN A 371 18.48 23.62 -15.79
C GLN A 371 17.21 24.10 -15.06
N HIS A 372 16.70 23.35 -14.08
CA HIS A 372 15.42 23.58 -13.40
C HIS A 372 15.58 23.62 -11.87
N ALA A 373 16.73 24.00 -11.35
CA ALA A 373 17.02 24.00 -9.92
C ALA A 373 16.10 24.94 -9.11
N ASP A 374 15.54 25.95 -9.74
CA ASP A 374 14.63 26.94 -9.17
C ASP A 374 13.19 26.44 -9.01
N ARG A 375 12.80 25.32 -9.64
CA ARG A 375 11.43 24.78 -9.56
C ARG A 375 10.96 24.45 -8.16
N PHE A 376 11.90 24.20 -7.25
CA PHE A 376 11.64 23.93 -5.84
C PHE A 376 11.62 25.16 -4.94
N PHE A 377 11.67 26.36 -5.53
CA PHE A 377 11.55 27.62 -4.81
C PHE A 377 10.32 28.37 -5.32
N LEU A 378 9.32 28.55 -4.46
CA LEU A 378 8.07 29.21 -4.80
C LEU A 378 7.60 30.07 -3.63
N ASP A 379 7.19 31.32 -3.90
CA ASP A 379 6.66 32.28 -2.92
C ASP A 379 7.54 32.43 -1.66
N GLY A 380 8.87 32.49 -1.86
CA GLY A 380 9.84 32.62 -0.77
C GLY A 380 10.06 31.34 0.04
N LYS A 381 9.48 30.22 -0.38
CA LYS A 381 9.55 28.93 0.31
C LYS A 381 10.31 27.89 -0.51
N GLN A 382 11.35 27.30 0.11
CA GLN A 382 12.18 26.27 -0.49
C GLN A 382 11.70 24.89 -0.08
N LEU A 383 11.39 24.03 -1.06
CA LEU A 383 11.20 22.60 -0.87
C LEU A 383 12.57 21.91 -0.87
N LYS A 384 12.96 21.28 0.24
CA LYS A 384 14.30 20.69 0.42
C LYS A 384 14.27 19.18 0.21
N PHE A 385 15.17 18.66 -0.60
CA PHE A 385 15.36 17.22 -0.78
C PHE A 385 16.65 16.79 -0.11
N LYS A 386 16.52 16.00 0.97
CA LYS A 386 17.64 15.49 1.77
C LYS A 386 17.87 13.98 1.58
N THR A 387 16.88 13.29 1.01
CA THR A 387 16.90 11.85 0.78
C THR A 387 16.37 11.52 -0.60
N GLU A 388 16.86 10.44 -1.16
CA GLU A 388 16.44 9.89 -2.45
C GLU A 388 14.93 9.51 -2.42
N ALA A 389 14.46 9.00 -1.28
CA ALA A 389 13.05 8.66 -1.10
C ALA A 389 12.12 9.89 -1.21
N ALA A 390 12.56 11.06 -0.73
CA ALA A 390 11.78 12.30 -0.86
C ALA A 390 11.71 12.74 -2.34
N MET A 391 12.83 12.65 -3.08
CA MET A 391 12.88 12.98 -4.50
C MET A 391 12.02 11.99 -5.31
N ALA A 392 12.17 10.70 -5.06
CA ALA A 392 11.36 9.67 -5.72
C ALA A 392 9.86 9.89 -5.48
N ASN A 393 9.45 10.23 -4.24
CA ASN A 393 8.06 10.50 -3.93
C ASN A 393 7.54 11.75 -4.65
N TYR A 394 8.33 12.84 -4.75
CA TYR A 394 7.96 14.01 -5.56
C TYR A 394 7.73 13.62 -7.02
N GLN A 395 8.70 12.92 -7.63
CA GLN A 395 8.63 12.48 -9.02
C GLN A 395 7.43 11.55 -9.28
N ALA A 396 7.13 10.65 -8.35
CA ALA A 396 5.97 9.77 -8.41
C ALA A 396 4.64 10.54 -8.33
N ASN A 397 4.57 11.61 -7.52
CA ASN A 397 3.40 12.51 -7.46
C ASN A 397 3.22 13.25 -8.81
N VAL A 398 4.31 13.76 -9.43
CA VAL A 398 4.24 14.36 -10.77
C VAL A 398 3.72 13.36 -11.78
N ALA A 399 4.33 12.16 -11.84
CA ALA A 399 3.96 11.11 -12.78
C ALA A 399 2.49 10.68 -12.61
N ALA A 400 2.02 10.50 -11.39
CA ALA A 400 0.64 10.13 -11.11
C ALA A 400 -0.35 11.18 -11.63
N LEU A 401 -0.10 12.47 -11.38
CA LEU A 401 -0.97 13.56 -11.86
C LEU A 401 -0.94 13.67 -13.39
N LEU A 402 0.21 13.44 -14.04
CA LEU A 402 0.30 13.41 -15.50
C LEU A 402 -0.55 12.26 -16.09
N ARG A 403 -0.43 11.04 -15.55
CA ARG A 403 -1.24 9.88 -16.00
C ARG A 403 -2.73 10.11 -15.78
N LEU A 404 -3.12 10.71 -14.64
CA LEU A 404 -4.52 11.08 -14.40
C LEU A 404 -5.00 12.16 -15.37
N GLY A 405 -4.16 13.15 -15.69
CA GLY A 405 -4.48 14.16 -16.70
C GLY A 405 -4.78 13.56 -18.08
N GLU A 406 -4.03 12.54 -18.49
CA GLU A 406 -4.27 11.80 -19.74
C GLU A 406 -5.60 11.01 -19.70
N TRP A 407 -5.90 10.42 -18.56
CA TRP A 407 -7.18 9.76 -18.38
C TRP A 407 -8.35 10.74 -18.46
N PHE A 408 -8.24 11.92 -17.83
CA PHE A 408 -9.30 12.94 -17.89
C PHE A 408 -9.49 13.48 -19.31
N ASP A 409 -8.44 13.59 -20.12
CA ASP A 409 -8.58 13.91 -21.54
C ASP A 409 -9.36 12.81 -22.29
N THR A 410 -9.12 11.54 -21.95
CA THR A 410 -9.91 10.43 -22.50
C THR A 410 -11.39 10.51 -22.08
N LEU A 411 -11.69 10.84 -20.81
CA LEU A 411 -13.07 11.01 -20.34
C LEU A 411 -13.77 12.17 -21.06
N ARG A 412 -13.07 13.28 -21.35
CA ARG A 412 -13.58 14.38 -22.17
C ARG A 412 -13.88 13.93 -23.60
N ALA A 413 -12.93 13.24 -24.23
CA ALA A 413 -13.08 12.72 -25.58
C ALA A 413 -14.25 11.73 -25.72
N GLN A 414 -14.53 10.97 -24.65
CA GLN A 414 -15.65 10.03 -24.58
C GLN A 414 -16.98 10.67 -24.13
N GLY A 415 -16.99 11.97 -23.80
CA GLY A 415 -18.18 12.72 -23.42
C GLY A 415 -18.76 12.39 -22.05
N VAL A 416 -17.94 11.83 -21.14
CA VAL A 416 -18.35 11.45 -19.78
C VAL A 416 -17.73 12.28 -18.68
N TYR A 417 -16.84 13.24 -19.00
CA TYR A 417 -16.17 14.04 -18.00
C TYR A 417 -17.13 14.97 -17.24
N ASP A 418 -18.06 15.63 -17.94
CA ASP A 418 -18.94 16.63 -17.33
C ASP A 418 -19.97 16.02 -16.38
N ASN A 419 -20.46 14.81 -16.69
CA ASN A 419 -21.40 14.07 -15.84
C ASN A 419 -20.71 13.14 -14.82
N THR A 420 -19.40 13.36 -14.58
CA THR A 420 -18.61 12.61 -13.60
C THR A 420 -18.14 13.52 -12.47
N ARG A 421 -18.46 13.17 -11.22
CA ARG A 421 -17.80 13.71 -10.03
C ARG A 421 -16.55 12.91 -9.78
N ILE A 422 -15.40 13.58 -9.58
CA ILE A 422 -14.10 12.93 -9.31
C ILE A 422 -13.52 13.50 -8.03
N ILE A 423 -13.22 12.62 -7.08
CA ILE A 423 -12.52 12.96 -5.83
C ILE A 423 -11.16 12.26 -5.88
N LEU A 424 -10.09 13.07 -6.00
CA LEU A 424 -8.72 12.61 -5.82
C LEU A 424 -8.31 12.94 -4.39
N VAL A 425 -7.91 11.93 -3.64
CA VAL A 425 -7.56 12.08 -2.23
C VAL A 425 -6.35 11.21 -1.89
N SER A 426 -5.59 11.61 -0.87
CA SER A 426 -4.62 10.73 -0.23
C SER A 426 -5.07 10.39 1.18
N ASP A 427 -4.65 9.24 1.64
CA ASP A 427 -4.85 8.82 3.02
C ASP A 427 -3.98 9.65 3.99
N HIS A 428 -2.69 9.90 3.66
CA HIS A 428 -1.75 10.71 4.42
C HIS A 428 -0.64 11.30 3.54
N GLY A 429 0.20 12.18 4.09
CA GLY A 429 1.48 12.58 3.52
C GLY A 429 2.64 11.74 4.06
N PHE A 430 3.87 12.33 4.11
CA PHE A 430 5.01 11.66 4.73
C PHE A 430 6.00 12.67 5.36
N ASN A 431 6.75 12.24 6.38
CA ASN A 431 7.62 13.08 7.20
C ASN A 431 9.04 13.20 6.62
N TYR A 432 9.18 13.71 5.41
CA TYR A 432 10.49 13.93 4.77
C TYR A 432 11.24 15.16 5.29
N LYS A 433 10.61 15.98 6.15
CA LYS A 433 11.18 17.20 6.75
C LYS A 433 11.71 18.19 5.69
N GLN A 434 10.90 18.41 4.66
CA GLN A 434 11.29 19.24 3.50
C GLN A 434 11.06 20.75 3.72
N ARG A 435 10.24 21.10 4.70
CA ARG A 435 9.84 22.48 5.03
C ARG A 435 10.05 22.75 6.51
N ASP A 436 10.94 23.68 6.85
CA ASP A 436 11.26 24.01 8.24
C ASP A 436 10.09 24.68 8.99
N ASP A 437 9.22 25.40 8.27
CA ASP A 437 8.02 26.04 8.81
C ASP A 437 6.88 25.05 9.13
N MET A 438 6.98 23.81 8.70
CA MET A 438 6.05 22.71 9.01
C MET A 438 6.58 21.74 10.09
N LEU A 439 7.71 22.05 10.72
CA LEU A 439 8.25 21.24 11.81
C LEU A 439 7.82 21.81 13.16
N LEU A 440 7.16 21.00 14.00
CA LEU A 440 6.87 21.35 15.39
C LEU A 440 8.13 21.30 16.26
N SER A 441 8.07 21.93 17.43
CA SER A 441 9.21 21.97 18.37
C SER A 441 9.63 20.61 18.90
N ASP A 442 8.75 19.62 18.91
CA ASP A 442 9.01 18.25 19.32
C ASP A 442 9.46 17.34 18.17
N GLY A 443 9.68 17.93 16.98
CA GLY A 443 10.18 17.24 15.79
C GLY A 443 9.13 16.58 14.91
N LEU A 444 7.82 16.75 15.21
CA LEU A 444 6.76 16.33 14.30
C LEU A 444 6.85 17.10 13.00
N ASP A 445 6.72 16.41 11.88
CA ASP A 445 6.56 16.99 10.55
C ASP A 445 5.07 16.99 10.17
N ILE A 446 4.48 18.17 10.08
CA ILE A 446 3.08 18.36 9.69
C ILE A 446 2.81 17.78 8.29
N ALA A 447 3.81 17.79 7.40
CA ALA A 447 3.67 17.26 6.05
C ALA A 447 3.22 15.79 6.01
N GLY A 448 3.48 15.01 7.07
CA GLY A 448 2.99 13.65 7.19
C GLY A 448 1.46 13.54 7.37
N PHE A 449 0.82 14.61 7.80
CA PHE A 449 -0.64 14.70 8.00
C PHE A 449 -1.32 15.60 6.96
N TYR A 450 -0.63 15.91 5.87
CA TYR A 450 -1.06 16.89 4.88
C TYR A 450 -1.30 16.23 3.51
N PRO A 451 -2.41 15.46 3.37
CA PRO A 451 -2.76 14.72 2.17
C PRO A 451 -3.34 15.63 1.08
N ILE A 452 -3.33 15.18 -0.17
CA ILE A 452 -4.11 15.85 -1.22
C ILE A 452 -5.61 15.62 -1.02
N LEU A 453 -6.40 16.63 -1.39
CA LEU A 453 -7.84 16.52 -1.64
C LEU A 453 -8.19 17.46 -2.79
N MET A 454 -8.68 16.90 -3.87
CA MET A 454 -9.08 17.62 -5.06
C MET A 454 -10.44 17.09 -5.53
N VAL A 455 -11.38 17.96 -5.78
CA VAL A 455 -12.75 17.58 -6.15
C VAL A 455 -13.16 18.26 -7.45
N LYS A 456 -13.54 17.48 -8.44
CA LYS A 456 -14.23 17.94 -9.65
C LYS A 456 -15.70 17.56 -9.55
N ASP A 457 -16.59 18.52 -9.53
CA ASP A 457 -18.02 18.30 -9.48
C ASP A 457 -18.66 18.29 -10.89
N PHE A 458 -19.91 17.85 -10.97
CA PHE A 458 -20.67 17.79 -12.22
C PHE A 458 -20.71 19.16 -12.90
N GLY A 459 -20.41 19.20 -14.20
CA GLY A 459 -20.40 20.40 -15.01
C GLY A 459 -19.38 21.47 -14.63
N SER A 460 -18.49 21.22 -13.66
CA SER A 460 -17.42 22.14 -13.30
C SER A 460 -16.38 22.27 -14.41
N THR A 461 -15.96 23.50 -14.75
CA THR A 461 -15.04 23.76 -15.86
C THR A 461 -13.77 24.53 -15.44
N GLU A 462 -13.78 25.21 -14.29
CA GLU A 462 -12.67 26.04 -13.83
C GLU A 462 -11.79 25.30 -12.85
N PHE A 463 -10.46 25.35 -13.06
CA PHE A 463 -9.50 24.97 -12.04
C PHE A 463 -9.39 26.08 -10.99
N ARG A 464 -9.58 25.74 -9.70
CA ARG A 464 -9.51 26.69 -8.59
C ARG A 464 -8.89 26.08 -7.34
N THR A 465 -8.48 26.92 -6.40
CA THR A 465 -8.03 26.53 -5.07
C THR A 465 -9.04 26.97 -4.02
N ASP A 466 -9.06 26.30 -2.87
CA ASP A 466 -9.92 26.58 -1.73
C ASP A 466 -9.13 26.37 -0.42
N GLU A 467 -9.13 27.35 0.46
CA GLU A 467 -8.38 27.32 1.73
C GLU A 467 -9.21 26.81 2.93
N ARG A 468 -10.47 26.43 2.71
CA ARG A 468 -11.31 25.91 3.79
C ARG A 468 -10.65 24.72 4.45
N PHE A 469 -10.77 24.63 5.77
CA PHE A 469 -10.32 23.48 6.52
C PHE A 469 -11.12 22.23 6.11
N MET A 470 -10.42 21.23 5.63
CA MET A 470 -10.96 19.95 5.21
C MET A 470 -10.19 18.82 5.88
N THR A 471 -10.79 17.65 5.91
CA THR A 471 -10.11 16.42 6.30
C THR A 471 -10.36 15.34 5.25
N ASN A 472 -9.58 14.27 5.25
CA ASN A 472 -9.87 13.13 4.38
C ASN A 472 -11.16 12.38 4.80
N ALA A 473 -11.68 12.59 6.03
CA ALA A 473 -12.98 12.08 6.47
C ALA A 473 -14.19 12.77 5.80
N ASP A 474 -13.98 13.89 5.09
CA ASP A 474 -15.04 14.55 4.32
C ASP A 474 -15.43 13.76 3.05
N VAL A 475 -14.60 12.82 2.61
CA VAL A 475 -14.78 12.11 1.32
C VAL A 475 -16.16 11.46 1.18
N PRO A 476 -16.71 10.73 2.16
CA PRO A 476 -18.05 10.15 2.02
C PRO A 476 -19.14 11.20 1.84
N ALA A 477 -19.09 12.31 2.61
CA ALA A 477 -20.05 13.41 2.48
C ALA A 477 -19.93 14.08 1.10
N LEU A 478 -18.70 14.38 0.64
CA LEU A 478 -18.45 14.96 -0.68
C LEU A 478 -18.91 14.04 -1.83
N ALA A 479 -18.71 12.73 -1.70
CA ALA A 479 -19.11 11.77 -2.73
C ALA A 479 -20.63 11.72 -2.89
N MET A 480 -21.38 11.83 -1.79
CA MET A 480 -22.83 11.70 -1.75
C MET A 480 -23.60 13.02 -1.90
N ASP A 481 -22.93 14.17 -1.79
CA ASP A 481 -23.56 15.48 -1.83
C ASP A 481 -24.46 15.67 -3.06
N GLY A 482 -25.73 16.05 -2.84
CA GLY A 482 -26.72 16.24 -3.91
C GLY A 482 -27.09 14.95 -4.68
N LEU A 483 -26.65 13.77 -4.23
CA LEU A 483 -26.94 12.48 -4.85
C LEU A 483 -27.73 11.54 -3.93
N ILE A 484 -27.42 11.51 -2.67
CA ILE A 484 -28.07 10.70 -1.65
C ILE A 484 -28.57 11.66 -0.55
N GLU A 485 -29.90 11.76 -0.42
CA GLU A 485 -30.51 12.63 0.59
C GLU A 485 -30.29 12.08 2.01
N ASN A 486 -29.82 12.92 2.93
CA ASN A 486 -29.60 12.59 4.34
C ASN A 486 -28.89 11.23 4.51
N PRO A 487 -27.68 11.06 3.98
CA PRO A 487 -27.00 9.78 4.01
C PRO A 487 -26.74 9.34 5.46
N VAL A 488 -27.07 8.09 5.75
CA VAL A 488 -26.92 7.45 7.06
C VAL A 488 -25.98 6.28 6.93
N ASN A 489 -25.00 6.22 7.83
CA ASN A 489 -24.06 5.13 7.89
C ASN A 489 -24.78 3.78 8.06
N PRO A 490 -24.62 2.83 7.14
CA PRO A 490 -25.39 1.60 7.12
C PRO A 490 -25.06 0.65 8.30
N PHE A 491 -24.01 0.90 9.05
CA PHE A 491 -23.51 0.06 10.14
C PHE A 491 -23.81 0.66 11.52
N THR A 492 -23.77 1.99 11.66
CA THR A 492 -23.97 2.69 12.95
C THR A 492 -25.32 3.38 13.06
N GLY A 493 -25.95 3.70 11.92
CA GLY A 493 -27.22 4.42 11.90
C GLY A 493 -27.07 5.94 12.05
N ASN A 494 -25.86 6.48 12.12
CA ASN A 494 -25.64 7.91 12.30
C ASN A 494 -25.55 8.66 10.97
N PRO A 495 -25.90 9.97 10.92
CA PRO A 495 -25.79 10.78 9.72
C PRO A 495 -24.34 10.90 9.24
N ILE A 496 -24.15 10.90 7.91
CA ILE A 496 -22.84 11.19 7.28
C ILE A 496 -22.86 12.65 6.85
N ASN A 497 -22.04 13.47 7.50
CA ASN A 497 -21.87 14.88 7.21
C ASN A 497 -20.43 15.35 7.47
N SER A 498 -20.18 16.63 7.28
CA SER A 498 -18.86 17.27 7.45
C SER A 498 -18.81 18.25 8.64
N ASP A 499 -19.77 18.19 9.55
CA ASP A 499 -19.95 19.19 10.61
C ASP A 499 -18.91 19.06 11.74
N ASP A 500 -18.41 17.84 11.97
CA ASP A 500 -17.48 17.50 13.07
C ASP A 500 -16.22 18.37 13.08
N LYS A 501 -15.63 18.62 11.91
CA LYS A 501 -14.38 19.40 11.78
C LYS A 501 -14.50 20.89 12.17
N THR A 502 -15.71 21.42 12.18
CA THR A 502 -15.98 22.81 12.59
C THR A 502 -16.53 22.90 14.02
N ALA A 503 -17.06 21.79 14.53
CA ALA A 503 -17.61 21.70 15.87
C ALA A 503 -16.55 21.37 16.93
N HIS A 504 -15.52 20.60 16.55
CA HIS A 504 -14.53 20.03 17.46
C HIS A 504 -13.13 20.09 16.87
N ASP A 505 -12.12 20.11 17.76
CA ASP A 505 -10.72 19.84 17.38
C ASP A 505 -10.62 18.43 16.78
N GLN A 506 -9.73 18.27 15.80
CA GLN A 506 -9.51 16.98 15.16
C GLN A 506 -8.31 16.28 15.80
N TYR A 507 -8.52 15.07 16.32
CA TYR A 507 -7.50 14.30 17.04
C TYR A 507 -6.78 13.35 16.10
N VAL A 508 -5.46 13.55 15.94
CA VAL A 508 -4.61 12.76 15.06
C VAL A 508 -3.60 11.94 15.86
N ILE A 509 -3.27 10.75 15.34
CA ILE A 509 -2.32 9.83 15.98
C ILE A 509 -0.99 9.78 15.22
N LEU A 510 0.12 9.87 15.96
CA LEU A 510 1.46 9.49 15.52
C LEU A 510 1.88 8.22 16.23
N SER A 511 2.03 7.13 15.49
CA SER A 511 2.57 5.87 16.02
C SER A 511 3.46 5.19 14.99
N TRP A 512 4.58 4.61 15.47
CA TRP A 512 5.48 3.78 14.66
C TRP A 512 4.99 2.32 14.58
N ASP A 513 4.07 1.94 15.47
CA ASP A 513 3.45 0.62 15.49
C ASP A 513 2.17 0.61 14.64
N TRP A 514 2.33 0.80 13.34
CA TRP A 514 1.24 0.98 12.37
C TRP A 514 0.68 -0.33 11.80
N SER A 515 1.45 -1.43 11.84
CA SER A 515 1.03 -2.65 11.11
C SER A 515 -0.27 -3.25 11.66
N THR A 516 -1.08 -3.82 10.78
CA THR A 516 -2.32 -4.53 11.14
C THR A 516 -2.08 -5.71 12.07
N VAL A 517 -0.90 -6.34 11.98
CA VAL A 517 -0.49 -7.44 12.86
C VAL A 517 -0.29 -6.98 14.30
N LYS A 518 0.32 -5.81 14.50
CA LYS A 518 0.48 -5.22 15.84
C LYS A 518 -0.84 -4.66 16.36
N ASN A 519 -1.63 -4.03 15.50
CA ASN A 519 -2.92 -3.43 15.82
C ASN A 519 -4.09 -4.41 15.57
N ASN A 520 -3.99 -5.66 15.99
CA ASN A 520 -5.01 -6.69 15.77
C ASN A 520 -6.04 -6.81 16.90
N GLY A 521 -6.04 -5.88 17.85
CA GLY A 521 -6.97 -5.78 18.98
C GLY A 521 -8.23 -4.97 18.66
N ASN A 522 -8.83 -4.43 19.71
CA ASN A 522 -10.03 -3.59 19.64
C ASN A 522 -9.70 -2.09 19.58
N THR A 523 -8.48 -1.71 19.95
CA THR A 523 -7.97 -0.34 19.89
C THR A 523 -6.61 -0.32 19.21
N PHE A 524 -6.24 0.82 18.67
CA PHE A 524 -4.85 1.05 18.24
C PHE A 524 -3.92 1.00 19.45
N LEU A 525 -2.66 0.60 19.20
CA LEU A 525 -1.61 0.64 20.22
C LEU A 525 -1.36 2.09 20.65
N PRO A 526 -0.83 2.30 21.87
CA PRO A 526 -0.52 3.63 22.37
C PRO A 526 0.34 4.44 21.37
N GLY A 527 -0.02 5.70 21.20
CA GLY A 527 0.66 6.62 20.32
C GLY A 527 0.75 8.03 20.92
N ARG A 528 1.30 8.94 20.15
CA ARG A 528 1.30 10.37 20.47
C ARG A 528 0.12 11.01 19.76
N TRP A 529 -0.65 11.85 20.48
CA TRP A 529 -1.87 12.45 19.98
C TRP A 529 -1.77 13.96 19.96
N TYR A 530 -2.25 14.55 18.88
CA TYR A 530 -2.36 15.99 18.74
C TYR A 530 -3.80 16.38 18.42
N ALA A 531 -4.23 17.51 18.98
CA ALA A 531 -5.44 18.21 18.57
C ALA A 531 -5.08 19.26 17.52
N VAL A 532 -5.84 19.29 16.44
CA VAL A 532 -5.62 20.18 15.28
C VAL A 532 -6.92 20.90 14.94
N HIS A 533 -6.85 22.19 14.65
CA HIS A 533 -7.99 23.00 14.25
C HIS A 533 -7.63 24.05 13.18
N ASP A 534 -8.62 24.59 12.49
CA ASP A 534 -8.56 25.67 11.51
C ASP A 534 -7.62 25.44 10.33
N ASP A 535 -6.32 25.72 10.49
CA ASP A 535 -5.33 25.61 9.42
C ASP A 535 -4.21 24.66 9.81
N VAL A 536 -4.17 23.51 9.14
CA VAL A 536 -3.20 22.43 9.37
C VAL A 536 -1.75 22.89 9.12
N ARG A 537 -1.53 23.86 8.24
CA ARG A 537 -0.21 24.36 7.87
C ARG A 537 0.44 25.21 8.96
N LEU A 538 -0.31 25.64 9.97
CA LEU A 538 0.14 26.56 11.02
C LEU A 538 0.48 25.80 12.30
N ARG A 539 1.74 25.81 12.71
CA ARG A 539 2.24 25.14 13.92
C ARG A 539 1.44 25.46 15.19
N ARG A 540 0.93 26.69 15.33
CA ARG A 540 0.15 27.15 16.49
C ARG A 540 -1.19 26.44 16.65
N ASN A 541 -1.68 25.80 15.58
CA ASN A 541 -2.94 25.07 15.56
C ASN A 541 -2.76 23.58 15.93
N TRP A 542 -1.54 23.18 16.29
CA TRP A 542 -1.20 21.81 16.69
C TRP A 542 -0.88 21.76 18.19
N ASN A 543 -1.73 21.12 18.96
CA ASN A 543 -1.57 20.97 20.40
C ASN A 543 -1.32 19.50 20.76
N LEU A 544 -0.20 19.22 21.43
CA LEU A 544 0.07 17.87 21.94
C LEU A 544 -0.88 17.58 23.09
N VAL A 545 -1.72 16.53 22.95
CA VAL A 545 -2.76 16.13 23.93
C VAL A 545 -2.24 15.02 24.82
N ALA A 546 -1.65 13.97 24.23
CA ALA A 546 -1.20 12.81 24.97
C ALA A 546 0.05 12.16 24.36
N LYS A 547 0.84 11.48 25.19
CA LYS A 547 2.00 10.66 24.79
C LYS A 547 1.81 9.25 25.32
N ASP A 548 2.21 8.26 24.50
CA ASP A 548 2.14 6.84 24.84
C ASP A 548 0.74 6.43 25.39
N ALA A 549 -0.31 6.92 24.76
CA ALA A 549 -1.70 6.75 25.20
C ALA A 549 -2.59 6.19 24.09
N VAL A 550 -3.69 5.56 24.51
CA VAL A 550 -4.84 5.25 23.67
C VAL A 550 -5.89 6.32 23.94
N LEU A 551 -6.17 7.16 22.95
CA LEU A 551 -7.26 8.14 23.06
C LEU A 551 -8.54 7.48 22.53
N ASP A 552 -9.59 7.49 23.32
CA ASP A 552 -10.89 6.88 23.00
C ASP A 552 -12.08 7.78 23.31
N GLU A 553 -11.83 8.97 23.85
CA GLU A 553 -12.79 10.04 24.03
C GLU A 553 -12.14 11.34 23.55
N GLU A 554 -12.95 12.26 23.08
CA GLU A 554 -12.51 13.64 22.83
C GLU A 554 -12.33 14.33 24.19
N PRO A 555 -11.13 14.83 24.53
CA PRO A 555 -10.88 15.46 25.82
C PRO A 555 -11.69 16.75 26.04
#